data_5347a0faabc9273afef73014abf91837
#
_entry.id   5347a0faabc9273afef73014abf91837
#
_cell.length_a   1.000
_cell.length_b   1.000
_cell.length_c   1.000
_cell.angle_alpha   90.00
_cell.angle_beta   90.00
_cell.angle_gamma   90.00
#
_symmetry.space_group_name_H-M   'P 1'
#
loop_
_entity.id
_entity.type
_entity.pdbx_description
1 polymer ?
#
loop_
_entity_poly.entity_id
_entity_poly.type
_entity_poly.pdbx_seq_one_letter_code
_entity_poly.pdbx_strand_id
1 'polypeptide(L)'
;DLVEYALGQAPEPPQLTVEHLEGEAGLELRASYVAWQNTAATDVRLVAEGSSDLRVWRPLNAVQTVMQRDGRLECRWTHQAAAAEGPVMFYRLRIVRR
;
A
#
# COMPACT_ATOMS: atom_id res chain seq x y z
N ASP A 1 -6.31 6.10 19.72
CA ASP A 1 -6.03 6.83 18.47
C ASP A 1 -6.35 5.94 17.29
N LEU A 2 -6.72 6.53 16.17
CA LEU A 2 -7.18 5.79 15.00
C LEU A 2 -6.09 4.90 14.41
N VAL A 3 -4.84 5.32 14.46
CA VAL A 3 -3.71 4.54 13.96
C VAL A 3 -3.51 3.28 14.79
N GLU A 4 -3.50 3.40 16.10
CA GLU A 4 -3.38 2.24 16.99
C GLU A 4 -4.56 1.28 16.83
N TYR A 5 -5.77 1.81 16.66
CA TYR A 5 -6.95 1.01 16.44
C TYR A 5 -6.87 0.22 15.14
N ALA A 6 -6.50 0.90 14.05
CA ALA A 6 -6.46 0.28 12.73
C ALA A 6 -5.31 -0.70 12.56
N LEU A 7 -4.13 -0.39 13.10
CA LEU A 7 -2.90 -1.14 12.87
C LEU A 7 -2.48 -1.99 14.06
N GLY A 8 -3.13 -1.83 15.21
CA GLY A 8 -2.77 -2.52 16.44
C GLY A 8 -1.78 -1.74 17.28
N GLN A 9 -1.54 -2.21 18.49
CA GLN A 9 -0.52 -1.62 19.37
C GLN A 9 0.86 -1.96 18.82
N ALA A 10 1.80 -1.03 18.88
CA ALA A 10 3.14 -1.18 18.32
C ALA A 10 3.10 -1.62 16.84
N PRO A 11 2.47 -0.85 15.97
CA PRO A 11 2.31 -1.25 14.58
C PRO A 11 3.65 -1.26 13.85
N GLU A 12 3.81 -2.24 12.94
CA GLU A 12 4.94 -2.24 12.03
C GLU A 12 4.71 -1.17 10.95
N PRO A 13 5.74 -0.43 10.57
CA PRO A 13 5.60 0.53 9.47
C PRO A 13 5.33 -0.21 8.15
N PRO A 14 4.56 0.38 7.23
CA PRO A 14 4.38 -0.21 5.92
C PRO A 14 5.71 -0.44 5.20
N GLN A 15 5.76 -1.49 4.39
CA GLN A 15 6.96 -1.85 3.65
C GLN A 15 6.74 -1.69 2.15
N LEU A 16 7.70 -1.08 1.48
CA LEU A 16 7.72 -0.95 0.03
C LEU A 16 8.81 -1.86 -0.53
N THR A 17 8.42 -2.71 -1.47
CA THR A 17 9.35 -3.58 -2.21
C THR A 17 9.22 -3.28 -3.69
N VAL A 18 10.35 -3.09 -4.38
CA VAL A 18 10.37 -2.87 -5.82
C VAL A 18 11.11 -4.03 -6.47
N GLU A 19 10.46 -4.67 -7.43
CA GLU A 19 11.03 -5.78 -8.21
C GLU A 19 11.29 -5.33 -9.65
N HIS A 20 12.42 -5.78 -10.20
CA HIS A 20 12.76 -5.58 -11.60
C HIS A 20 12.36 -6.82 -12.37
N LEU A 21 11.49 -6.65 -13.37
CA LEU A 21 11.00 -7.74 -14.21
C LEU A 21 11.39 -7.49 -15.66
N GLU A 22 11.83 -8.53 -16.37
CA GLU A 22 12.03 -8.45 -17.81
C GLU A 22 10.70 -8.72 -18.51
N GLY A 23 10.22 -7.73 -19.26
CA GLY A 23 9.01 -7.84 -20.06
C GLY A 23 9.31 -7.73 -21.55
N GLU A 24 8.28 -7.91 -22.38
CA GLU A 24 8.41 -7.80 -23.84
C GLU A 24 8.87 -6.42 -24.30
N ALA A 25 8.53 -5.39 -23.56
CA ALA A 25 8.89 -4.01 -23.86
C ALA A 25 10.16 -3.53 -23.14
N GLY A 26 10.92 -4.44 -22.53
CA GLY A 26 12.13 -4.14 -21.77
C GLY A 26 11.95 -4.34 -20.27
N LEU A 27 12.72 -3.59 -19.47
CA LEU A 27 12.70 -3.71 -18.03
C LEU A 27 11.46 -3.03 -17.45
N GLU A 28 10.69 -3.79 -16.70
CA GLU A 28 9.51 -3.30 -15.97
C GLU A 28 9.78 -3.31 -14.47
N LEU A 29 9.20 -2.34 -13.76
CA LEU A 29 9.28 -2.27 -12.32
C LEU A 29 7.91 -2.60 -11.72
N ARG A 30 7.89 -3.53 -10.77
CA ARG A 30 6.69 -3.83 -9.99
C ARG A 30 6.92 -3.38 -8.56
N ALA A 31 6.05 -2.54 -8.06
CA ALA A 31 6.10 -2.10 -6.67
C ALA A 31 5.01 -2.78 -5.86
N SER A 32 5.37 -3.25 -4.67
CA SER A 32 4.44 -3.81 -3.69
C SER A 32 4.53 -3.02 -2.40
N TYR A 33 3.40 -2.47 -1.95
CA TYR A 33 3.28 -1.74 -0.70
C TYR A 33 2.44 -2.58 0.25
N VAL A 34 2.98 -2.89 1.43
CA VAL A 34 2.35 -3.83 2.36
C VAL A 34 2.17 -3.18 3.71
N ALA A 35 0.96 -3.29 4.26
CA ALA A 35 0.64 -2.85 5.62
C ALA A 35 -0.16 -3.94 6.33
N TRP A 36 -0.11 -3.94 7.66
CA TRP A 36 -0.82 -4.91 8.49
C TRP A 36 -1.92 -4.22 9.27
N GLN A 37 -3.13 -4.76 9.17
CA GLN A 37 -4.32 -4.23 9.83
C GLN A 37 -4.71 -5.11 11.01
N ASN A 38 -5.15 -4.47 12.09
CA ASN A 38 -5.77 -5.16 13.22
C ASN A 38 -7.07 -5.83 12.77
N THR A 39 -7.20 -7.15 13.00
CA THR A 39 -8.38 -7.91 12.60
C THR A 39 -9.66 -7.45 13.27
N ALA A 40 -9.56 -6.83 14.45
CA ALA A 40 -10.72 -6.31 15.18
C ALA A 40 -11.22 -4.96 14.66
N ALA A 41 -10.42 -4.27 13.84
CA ALA A 41 -10.77 -2.94 13.30
C ALA A 41 -11.58 -3.08 12.01
N THR A 42 -12.83 -3.55 12.12
CA THR A 42 -13.68 -3.85 10.96
C THR A 42 -14.38 -2.63 10.37
N ASP A 43 -14.41 -1.53 11.07
CA ASP A 43 -15.04 -0.27 10.65
C ASP A 43 -14.08 0.72 10.02
N VAL A 44 -12.85 0.31 9.74
CA VAL A 44 -11.86 1.11 9.04
C VAL A 44 -11.36 0.39 7.81
N ARG A 45 -10.88 1.19 6.86
CA ARG A 45 -10.25 0.68 5.64
C ARG A 45 -8.90 1.36 5.47
N LEU A 46 -7.89 0.60 5.08
CA LEU A 46 -6.59 1.15 4.73
C LEU A 46 -6.57 1.51 3.24
N VAL A 47 -6.08 2.69 2.93
CA VAL A 47 -5.92 3.17 1.56
C VAL A 47 -4.47 3.55 1.35
N ALA A 48 -3.81 2.90 0.38
CA ALA A 48 -2.47 3.28 -0.01
C ALA A 48 -2.56 4.43 -1.02
N GLU A 49 -1.78 5.46 -0.80
CA GLU A 49 -1.70 6.61 -1.67
C GLU A 49 -0.29 6.85 -2.15
N GLY A 50 -0.15 7.41 -3.34
CA GLY A 50 1.13 7.75 -3.92
C GLY A 50 1.17 9.21 -4.35
N SER A 51 2.39 9.73 -4.44
CA SER A 51 2.64 11.09 -4.91
C SER A 51 3.98 11.15 -5.64
N SER A 52 4.08 12.05 -6.62
CA SER A 52 5.33 12.36 -7.29
C SER A 52 6.03 13.58 -6.70
N ASP A 53 5.33 14.40 -5.91
CA ASP A 53 5.83 15.72 -5.49
C ASP A 53 5.55 16.05 -4.01
N LEU A 54 4.96 15.12 -3.24
CA LEU A 54 4.53 15.32 -1.84
C LEU A 54 3.40 16.34 -1.66
N ARG A 55 2.82 16.85 -2.74
CA ARG A 55 1.75 17.84 -2.69
C ARG A 55 0.40 17.24 -3.05
N VAL A 56 0.36 16.50 -4.14
CA VAL A 56 -0.85 15.85 -4.61
C VAL A 56 -0.75 14.37 -4.30
N TRP A 57 -1.67 13.86 -3.52
CA TRP A 57 -1.75 12.45 -3.14
C TRP A 57 -2.98 11.83 -3.79
N ARG A 58 -2.79 10.68 -4.40
CA ARG A 58 -3.87 9.95 -5.06
C ARG A 58 -3.85 8.49 -4.62
N PRO A 59 -5.01 7.84 -4.54
CA PRO A 59 -5.03 6.39 -4.32
C PRO A 59 -4.16 5.69 -5.36
N LEU A 60 -3.39 4.69 -4.93
CA LEU A 60 -2.59 3.91 -5.87
C LEU A 60 -3.50 3.19 -6.85
N ASN A 61 -3.19 3.27 -8.13
CA ASN A 61 -3.82 2.46 -9.16
C ASN A 61 -3.18 1.06 -9.11
N ALA A 62 -3.67 0.23 -8.20
CA ALA A 62 -3.02 -1.01 -7.83
C ALA A 62 -4.03 -2.12 -7.60
N VAL A 63 -3.59 -3.35 -7.76
CA VAL A 63 -4.35 -4.52 -7.33
C VAL A 63 -4.14 -4.68 -5.83
N GLN A 64 -5.24 -4.69 -5.08
CA GLN A 64 -5.20 -4.89 -3.64
C GLN A 64 -5.57 -6.33 -3.30
N THR A 65 -4.76 -6.95 -2.46
CA THR A 65 -5.07 -8.26 -1.86
C THR A 65 -5.02 -8.15 -0.35
N VAL A 66 -5.88 -8.91 0.32
CA VAL A 66 -5.95 -8.96 1.78
C VAL A 66 -5.89 -10.42 2.22
N MET A 67 -4.93 -10.75 3.07
CA MET A 67 -4.76 -12.11 3.60
C MET A 67 -4.62 -12.05 5.11
N GLN A 68 -5.24 -13.00 5.80
CA GLN A 68 -5.04 -13.15 7.24
C GLN A 68 -3.77 -13.96 7.48
N ARG A 69 -2.84 -13.39 8.27
CA ARG A 69 -1.60 -14.05 8.66
C ARG A 69 -1.24 -13.67 10.10
N ASP A 70 -0.92 -14.66 10.91
CA ASP A 70 -0.41 -14.45 12.28
C ASP A 70 -1.31 -13.51 13.11
N GLY A 71 -2.64 -13.66 12.97
CA GLY A 71 -3.59 -12.86 13.71
C GLY A 71 -3.79 -11.43 13.21
N ARG A 72 -3.20 -11.08 12.06
CA ARG A 72 -3.33 -9.76 11.43
C ARG A 72 -3.82 -9.92 9.99
N LEU A 73 -4.32 -8.83 9.41
CA LEU A 73 -4.62 -8.77 7.99
C LEU A 73 -3.42 -8.14 7.26
N GLU A 74 -2.84 -8.90 6.36
CA GLU A 74 -1.83 -8.38 5.45
C GLU A 74 -2.52 -7.74 4.26
N CYS A 75 -2.40 -6.42 4.14
CA CYS A 75 -2.94 -5.65 3.03
C CYS A 75 -1.80 -5.33 2.06
N ARG A 76 -1.92 -5.78 0.82
CA ARG A 76 -0.88 -5.61 -0.19
C ARG A 76 -1.46 -4.90 -1.41
N TRP A 77 -0.78 -3.86 -1.85
CA TRP A 77 -1.08 -3.14 -3.09
C TRP A 77 0.07 -3.34 -4.06
N THR A 78 -0.24 -3.88 -5.24
CA THR A 78 0.77 -4.17 -6.27
C THR A 78 0.45 -3.38 -7.53
N HIS A 79 1.44 -2.65 -8.05
CA HIS A 79 1.26 -1.86 -9.26
C HIS A 79 2.56 -1.78 -10.08
N GLN A 80 2.41 -1.42 -11.36
CA GLN A 80 3.54 -1.15 -12.22
C GLN A 80 4.06 0.27 -11.94
N ALA A 81 5.36 0.38 -11.67
CA ALA A 81 5.96 1.66 -11.28
C ALA A 81 6.08 2.66 -12.43
N ALA A 82 5.95 2.22 -13.67
CA ALA A 82 6.01 3.06 -14.87
C ALA A 82 4.64 3.22 -15.51
N ALA A 83 3.61 3.45 -14.71
CA ALA A 83 2.26 3.68 -15.22
C ALA A 83 2.16 4.99 -16.02
N ALA A 84 1.13 5.09 -16.87
CA ALA A 84 0.92 6.25 -17.75
C ALA A 84 0.74 7.59 -17.02
N GLU A 85 0.46 7.56 -15.73
CA GLU A 85 0.27 8.76 -14.90
C GLU A 85 1.58 9.33 -14.33
N GLY A 86 2.72 8.78 -14.70
CA GLY A 86 4.02 9.18 -14.21
C GLY A 86 4.50 8.34 -13.02
N PRO A 87 5.75 8.50 -12.59
CA PRO A 87 6.32 7.69 -11.54
C PRO A 87 5.75 8.07 -10.17
N VAL A 88 5.44 7.06 -9.35
CA VAL A 88 5.15 7.27 -7.94
C VAL A 88 6.48 7.26 -7.20
N MET A 89 6.80 8.35 -6.53
CA MET A 89 8.06 8.51 -5.81
C MET A 89 7.88 8.42 -4.30
N PHE A 90 6.67 8.68 -3.80
CA PHE A 90 6.39 8.68 -2.37
C PHE A 90 5.10 7.89 -2.13
N TYR A 91 5.07 7.15 -1.03
CA TYR A 91 3.94 6.33 -0.65
C TYR A 91 3.51 6.68 0.76
N ARG A 92 2.21 6.62 1.02
CA ARG A 92 1.69 6.74 2.37
C ARG A 92 0.44 5.89 2.55
N LEU A 93 0.12 5.62 3.81
CA LEU A 93 -1.08 4.89 4.19
C LEU A 93 -2.07 5.89 4.79
N ARG A 94 -3.32 5.83 4.32
CA ARG A 94 -4.41 6.60 4.89
C ARG A 94 -5.43 5.64 5.50
N ILE A 95 -5.94 5.99 6.67
CA ILE A 95 -6.94 5.20 7.37
C ILE A 95 -8.28 5.93 7.23
N VAL A 96 -9.27 5.21 6.69
CA VAL A 96 -10.58 5.76 6.40
C VAL A 96 -11.62 4.97 7.18
N ARG A 97 -12.53 5.65 7.86
CA ARG A 97 -13.69 5.01 8.49
C ARG A 97 -14.70 4.64 7.42
N ARG A 98 -15.23 3.45 7.56
CA ARG A 98 -16.28 2.96 6.66
C ARG A 98 -17.63 3.60 7.00
#